data_495975e3e7081f9f7b09d17fd5cdabe1
#
_entry.id   495975e3e7081f9f7b09d17fd5cdabe1
#
_cell.length_a   1.000
_cell.length_b   1.000
_cell.length_c   1.000
_cell.angle_alpha   90.00
_cell.angle_beta   90.00
_cell.angle_gamma   90.00
#
_symmetry.space_group_name_H-M   'P 1'
#
loop_
_entity.id
_entity.type
_entity.pdbx_description
1 polymer ?
#
loop_
_entity_poly.entity_id
_entity_poly.type
_entity_poly.pdbx_seq_one_letter_code
_entity_poly.pdbx_strand_id
1 'polypeptide(L)'
;MQLKEAIQICLTYLGDEDAGINSQTAQHPKLKLLVKCANLVIKEIAGEYLPLIEEEVVDVKDGRFSFESMLHKVCEIRAVVDEQSGLASDFYHSPTHCVLTNKDVQRARVKYSYIPLDIDIEEECPLPPLVSAKTLALGICAEYSMISGMYEQSVMYSDRFKEDMRTATRKKGEIKIKPRRWY
;
A
#
# COMPACT_ATOMS: atom_id res chain seq x y z
N MET A 1 -12.44 0.30 -5.56
CA MET A 1 -12.13 -0.85 -6.47
C MET A 1 -12.29 -2.13 -5.68
N GLN A 2 -13.13 -3.06 -6.15
CA GLN A 2 -13.29 -4.36 -5.50
C GLN A 2 -12.14 -5.30 -5.90
N LEU A 3 -11.65 -6.10 -4.97
CA LEU A 3 -10.60 -7.09 -5.24
C LEU A 3 -11.02 -8.09 -6.31
N LYS A 4 -12.27 -8.49 -6.30
CA LYS A 4 -12.88 -9.40 -7.28
C LYS A 4 -12.65 -8.95 -8.73
N GLU A 5 -12.75 -7.65 -9.01
CA GLU A 5 -12.52 -7.09 -10.35
C GLU A 5 -11.08 -7.33 -10.82
N ALA A 6 -10.09 -7.10 -9.96
CA ALA A 6 -8.69 -7.34 -10.29
C ALA A 6 -8.39 -8.84 -10.50
N ILE A 7 -8.98 -9.72 -9.67
CA ILE A 7 -8.83 -11.17 -9.82
C ILE A 7 -9.47 -11.67 -11.11
N GLN A 8 -10.62 -11.12 -11.52
CA GLN A 8 -11.25 -11.46 -12.79
C GLN A 8 -10.34 -11.14 -13.98
N ILE A 9 -9.75 -9.95 -13.99
CA ILE A 9 -8.77 -9.55 -15.03
C ILE A 9 -7.55 -10.49 -15.01
N CYS A 10 -7.07 -10.86 -13.82
CA CYS A 10 -5.96 -11.80 -13.68
C CYS A 10 -6.30 -13.17 -14.27
N LEU A 11 -7.49 -13.72 -14.03
CA LEU A 11 -7.94 -14.99 -14.62
C LEU A 11 -7.96 -14.92 -16.14
N THR A 12 -8.43 -13.82 -16.73
CA THR A 12 -8.38 -13.60 -18.19
C THR A 12 -6.93 -13.64 -18.70
N TYR A 13 -5.99 -12.98 -18.02
CA TYR A 13 -4.57 -13.01 -18.41
C TYR A 13 -3.93 -14.39 -18.27
N LEU A 14 -4.42 -15.21 -17.36
CA LEU A 14 -3.96 -16.60 -17.18
C LEU A 14 -4.66 -17.60 -18.09
N GLY A 15 -5.59 -17.15 -18.95
CA GLY A 15 -6.33 -18.01 -19.88
C GLY A 15 -7.45 -18.85 -19.25
N ASP A 16 -7.92 -18.48 -18.05
CA ASP A 16 -8.97 -19.17 -17.29
C ASP A 16 -10.27 -18.37 -17.24
N GLU A 17 -10.75 -17.93 -18.38
CA GLU A 17 -11.96 -17.08 -18.50
C GLU A 17 -13.23 -17.76 -17.97
N ASP A 18 -13.31 -19.10 -18.06
CA ASP A 18 -14.46 -19.89 -17.61
C ASP A 18 -14.54 -20.04 -16.08
N ALA A 19 -13.51 -19.66 -15.35
CA ALA A 19 -13.52 -19.64 -13.89
C ALA A 19 -14.30 -18.44 -13.35
N GLY A 20 -15.60 -18.34 -13.69
CA GLY A 20 -16.49 -17.31 -13.14
C GLY A 20 -16.44 -17.31 -11.62
N ILE A 21 -16.18 -16.15 -11.02
CA ILE A 21 -16.13 -15.99 -9.57
C ILE A 21 -17.56 -15.97 -9.04
N ASN A 22 -18.07 -17.13 -8.71
CA ASN A 22 -19.34 -17.32 -7.99
C ASN A 22 -19.02 -17.67 -6.54
N SER A 23 -19.93 -17.39 -5.64
CA SER A 23 -19.79 -17.67 -4.19
C SER A 23 -19.42 -19.13 -3.86
N GLN A 24 -19.73 -20.09 -4.74
CA GLN A 24 -19.31 -21.50 -4.63
C GLN A 24 -17.86 -21.73 -5.09
N THR A 25 -17.34 -20.92 -6.00
CA THR A 25 -15.96 -21.00 -6.48
C THR A 25 -14.95 -20.31 -5.58
N ALA A 26 -15.39 -19.44 -4.66
CA ALA A 26 -14.52 -18.76 -3.69
C ALA A 26 -13.68 -19.72 -2.82
N GLN A 27 -14.12 -20.96 -2.65
CA GLN A 27 -13.36 -22.02 -1.95
C GLN A 27 -12.36 -22.77 -2.84
N HIS A 28 -12.30 -22.49 -4.13
CA HIS A 28 -11.37 -23.16 -5.03
C HIS A 28 -9.92 -22.81 -4.65
N PRO A 29 -9.00 -23.82 -4.57
CA PRO A 29 -7.61 -23.58 -4.14
C PRO A 29 -6.89 -22.49 -4.92
N LYS A 30 -7.14 -22.40 -6.24
CA LYS A 30 -6.56 -21.37 -7.11
C LYS A 30 -7.01 -19.97 -6.71
N LEU A 31 -8.31 -19.76 -6.42
CA LEU A 31 -8.81 -18.45 -6.00
C LEU A 31 -8.23 -18.03 -4.64
N LYS A 32 -8.14 -18.96 -3.69
CA LYS A 32 -7.48 -18.69 -2.41
C LYS A 32 -6.02 -18.26 -2.60
N LEU A 33 -5.32 -18.89 -3.53
CA LEU A 33 -3.95 -18.51 -3.85
C LEU A 33 -3.88 -17.11 -4.50
N LEU A 34 -4.80 -16.81 -5.44
CA LEU A 34 -4.87 -15.48 -6.06
C LEU A 34 -5.18 -14.37 -5.05
N VAL A 35 -6.06 -14.63 -4.06
CA VAL A 35 -6.32 -13.68 -2.97
C VAL A 35 -5.08 -13.47 -2.11
N LYS A 36 -4.31 -14.52 -1.82
CA LYS A 36 -3.02 -14.37 -1.11
C LYS A 36 -2.01 -13.56 -1.92
N CYS A 37 -1.87 -13.83 -3.22
CA CYS A 37 -1.02 -13.05 -4.12
C CYS A 37 -1.47 -11.58 -4.14
N ALA A 38 -2.78 -11.32 -4.20
CA ALA A 38 -3.33 -9.98 -4.16
C ALA A 38 -2.95 -9.23 -2.88
N ASN A 39 -3.07 -9.87 -1.72
CA ASN A 39 -2.68 -9.27 -0.45
C ASN A 39 -1.17 -8.98 -0.38
N LEU A 40 -0.32 -9.82 -0.97
CA LEU A 40 1.12 -9.54 -1.08
C LEU A 40 1.37 -8.29 -1.93
N VAL A 41 0.76 -8.20 -3.11
CA VAL A 41 0.90 -7.06 -4.02
C VAL A 41 0.35 -5.77 -3.41
N ILE A 42 -0.80 -5.83 -2.72
CA ILE A 42 -1.37 -4.66 -2.01
C ILE A 42 -0.37 -4.14 -0.96
N LYS A 43 0.26 -5.03 -0.20
CA LYS A 43 1.28 -4.66 0.79
C LYS A 43 2.55 -4.10 0.14
N GLU A 44 3.00 -4.66 -0.98
CA GLU A 44 4.11 -4.13 -1.78
C GLU A 44 3.79 -2.71 -2.27
N ILE A 45 2.60 -2.50 -2.84
CA ILE A 45 2.18 -1.17 -3.30
C ILE A 45 2.17 -0.16 -2.14
N ALA A 46 1.61 -0.54 -1.00
CA ALA A 46 1.55 0.33 0.18
C ALA A 46 2.92 0.58 0.81
N GLY A 47 3.85 -0.37 0.74
CA GLY A 47 5.19 -0.23 1.30
C GLY A 47 6.18 0.52 0.41
N GLU A 48 6.13 0.28 -0.90
CA GLU A 48 7.18 0.74 -1.82
C GLU A 48 6.75 1.88 -2.75
N TYR A 49 5.50 1.88 -3.23
CA TYR A 49 5.07 2.79 -4.28
C TYR A 49 4.16 3.92 -3.80
N LEU A 50 3.14 3.59 -3.03
CA LEU A 50 2.09 4.51 -2.60
C LEU A 50 1.77 4.31 -1.11
N PRO A 51 2.61 4.84 -0.20
CA PRO A 51 2.38 4.71 1.23
C PRO A 51 0.98 5.18 1.65
N LEU A 52 0.26 4.31 2.33
CA LEU A 52 -1.01 4.65 2.96
C LEU A 52 -0.70 5.46 4.22
N ILE A 53 -1.28 6.64 4.33
CA ILE A 53 -1.01 7.57 5.43
C ILE A 53 -2.22 7.66 6.34
N GLU A 54 -1.98 7.54 7.63
CA GLU A 54 -2.96 7.77 8.69
C GLU A 54 -2.44 8.85 9.66
N GLU A 55 -3.37 9.51 10.32
CA GLU A 55 -3.07 10.50 11.33
C GLU A 55 -3.96 10.27 12.54
N GLU A 56 -3.38 10.00 13.69
CA GLU A 56 -4.10 9.76 14.94
C GLU A 56 -3.45 10.45 16.12
N VAL A 57 -4.24 10.66 17.19
CA VAL A 57 -3.76 11.21 18.43
C VAL A 57 -3.49 10.09 19.42
N VAL A 58 -2.27 10.06 19.94
CA VAL A 58 -1.81 9.06 20.90
C VAL A 58 -1.43 9.71 22.23
N ASP A 59 -1.65 9.00 23.33
CA ASP A 59 -1.17 9.39 24.64
C ASP A 59 0.33 9.10 24.76
N VAL A 60 1.07 10.07 25.25
CA VAL A 60 2.52 10.00 25.45
C VAL A 60 2.82 9.89 26.95
N LYS A 61 3.61 8.91 27.34
CA LYS A 61 4.06 8.71 28.72
C LYS A 61 5.57 8.78 28.78
N ASP A 62 6.10 9.66 29.61
CA ASP A 62 7.55 9.88 29.75
C ASP A 62 8.27 10.13 28.42
N GLY A 63 7.62 10.87 27.52
CA GLY A 63 8.13 11.13 26.17
C GLY A 63 8.10 9.92 25.24
N ARG A 64 7.26 8.90 25.50
CA ARG A 64 7.20 7.67 24.69
C ARG A 64 5.77 7.27 24.38
N PHE A 65 5.57 6.66 23.20
CA PHE A 65 4.33 5.94 22.89
C PHE A 65 4.65 4.62 22.16
N SER A 66 3.82 3.61 22.40
CA SER A 66 4.01 2.28 21.81
C SER A 66 3.40 2.21 20.41
N PHE A 67 4.04 1.49 19.48
CA PHE A 67 3.46 1.19 18.18
C PHE A 67 2.26 0.23 18.26
N GLU A 68 2.16 -0.56 19.33
CA GLU A 68 1.03 -1.45 19.57
C GLU A 68 -0.26 -0.71 19.95
N SER A 69 -0.15 0.53 20.44
CA SER A 69 -1.32 1.37 20.75
C SER A 69 -1.93 2.05 19.53
N MET A 70 -1.30 1.95 18.37
CA MET A 70 -1.75 2.58 17.14
C MET A 70 -2.78 1.71 16.41
N LEU A 71 -3.68 2.36 15.68
CA LEU A 71 -4.79 1.72 14.97
C LEU A 71 -4.30 0.71 13.92
N HIS A 72 -3.21 1.05 13.22
CA HIS A 72 -2.64 0.24 12.17
C HIS A 72 -1.18 -0.12 12.46
N LYS A 73 -0.71 -1.19 11.83
CA LYS A 73 0.70 -1.57 11.90
C LYS A 73 1.58 -0.51 11.24
N VAL A 74 2.32 0.22 12.07
CA VAL A 74 3.22 1.29 11.63
C VAL A 74 4.32 0.76 10.72
N CYS A 75 4.49 1.40 9.57
CA CYS A 75 5.62 1.18 8.67
C CYS A 75 6.69 2.26 8.93
N GLU A 76 6.29 3.54 8.88
CA GLU A 76 7.19 4.67 9.07
C GLU A 76 6.44 5.83 9.71
N ILE A 77 7.01 6.45 10.76
CA ILE A 77 6.48 7.71 11.31
C ILE A 77 7.02 8.86 10.45
N ARG A 78 6.11 9.69 9.99
CA ARG A 78 6.40 10.83 9.12
C ARG A 78 6.52 12.15 9.87
N ALA A 79 5.66 12.34 10.85
CA ALA A 79 5.67 13.54 11.68
C ALA A 79 5.01 13.25 13.03
N VAL A 80 5.48 13.94 14.04
CA VAL A 80 4.88 13.98 15.37
C VAL A 80 4.70 15.43 15.75
N VAL A 81 3.48 15.81 16.15
CA VAL A 81 3.12 17.18 16.52
C VAL A 81 2.48 17.12 17.90
N ASP A 82 2.95 17.93 18.82
CA ASP A 82 2.29 18.11 20.12
C ASP A 82 0.88 18.66 19.91
N GLU A 83 -0.13 17.99 20.45
CA GLU A 83 -1.53 18.35 20.25
C GLU A 83 -1.86 19.71 20.92
N GLN A 84 -1.20 20.06 22.02
CA GLN A 84 -1.49 21.27 22.76
C GLN A 84 -0.82 22.51 22.17
N SER A 85 0.47 22.38 21.84
CA SER A 85 1.24 23.52 21.31
C SER A 85 1.18 23.64 19.79
N GLY A 86 0.82 22.58 19.09
CA GLY A 86 0.87 22.51 17.62
C GLY A 86 2.28 22.49 17.04
N LEU A 87 3.31 22.35 17.88
CA LEU A 87 4.69 22.33 17.45
C LEU A 87 5.14 20.92 17.08
N ALA A 88 5.94 20.82 16.01
CA ALA A 88 6.58 19.56 15.64
C ALA A 88 7.59 19.14 16.72
N SER A 89 7.58 17.86 17.05
CA SER A 89 8.52 17.26 17.98
C SER A 89 9.51 16.38 17.24
N ASP A 90 10.78 16.54 17.56
CA ASP A 90 11.82 15.60 17.11
C ASP A 90 11.65 14.26 17.83
N PHE A 91 11.88 13.17 17.12
CA PHE A 91 11.71 11.83 17.63
C PHE A 91 12.74 10.87 17.08
N TYR A 92 12.90 9.74 17.75
CA TYR A 92 13.68 8.61 17.26
C TYR A 92 12.95 7.29 17.50
N HIS A 93 13.28 6.28 16.71
CA HIS A 93 12.64 4.97 16.76
C HIS A 93 13.40 4.03 17.69
N SER A 94 12.65 3.36 18.56
CA SER A 94 13.04 2.12 19.23
C SER A 94 12.28 0.95 18.56
N PRO A 95 12.63 -0.30 18.76
CA PRO A 95 11.94 -1.43 18.13
C PRO A 95 10.43 -1.51 18.40
N THR A 96 9.98 -1.02 19.55
CA THR A 96 8.58 -1.12 20.00
C THR A 96 7.91 0.23 20.29
N HIS A 97 8.70 1.31 20.33
CA HIS A 97 8.23 2.63 20.77
C HIS A 97 8.80 3.73 19.89
N CYS A 98 8.06 4.80 19.77
CA CYS A 98 8.60 6.09 19.37
C CYS A 98 8.97 6.89 20.63
N VAL A 99 10.12 7.54 20.61
CA VAL A 99 10.63 8.35 21.72
C VAL A 99 10.76 9.79 21.26
N LEU A 100 10.09 10.70 21.95
CA LEU A 100 10.13 12.14 21.69
C LEU A 100 11.31 12.76 22.44
N THR A 101 11.95 13.72 21.83
CA THR A 101 13.00 14.52 22.47
C THR A 101 12.43 15.39 23.59
N ASN A 102 11.24 15.96 23.36
CA ASN A 102 10.51 16.69 24.38
C ASN A 102 9.66 15.75 25.24
N LYS A 103 9.98 15.64 26.52
CA LYS A 103 9.31 14.75 27.49
C LYS A 103 8.03 15.35 28.09
N ASP A 104 7.80 16.65 27.90
CA ASP A 104 6.64 17.35 28.46
C ASP A 104 5.36 17.13 27.65
N VAL A 105 5.47 16.57 26.43
CA VAL A 105 4.34 16.23 25.58
C VAL A 105 3.53 15.11 26.21
N GLN A 106 2.25 15.34 26.47
CA GLN A 106 1.31 14.37 27.03
C GLN A 106 0.46 13.67 25.95
N ARG A 107 0.14 14.40 24.88
CA ARG A 107 -0.62 13.90 23.74
C ARG A 107 0.03 14.38 22.45
N ALA A 108 0.22 13.47 21.52
CA ALA A 108 0.85 13.77 20.25
C ALA A 108 -0.05 13.33 19.08
N ARG A 109 -0.14 14.18 18.08
CA ARG A 109 -0.73 13.86 16.78
C ARG A 109 0.37 13.27 15.93
N VAL A 110 0.22 11.98 15.59
CA VAL A 110 1.21 11.19 14.86
C VAL A 110 0.71 10.94 13.45
N LYS A 111 1.50 11.35 12.47
CA LYS A 111 1.29 11.03 11.06
C LYS A 111 2.25 9.92 10.66
N TYR A 112 1.72 8.81 10.17
CA TYR A 112 2.52 7.64 9.84
C TYR A 112 2.02 6.92 8.60
N SER A 113 2.90 6.14 7.97
CA SER A 113 2.50 5.19 6.95
C SER A 113 2.29 3.82 7.56
N TYR A 114 1.35 3.06 6.97
CA TYR A 114 0.97 1.75 7.49
C TYR A 114 0.83 0.71 6.38
N ILE A 115 0.92 -0.56 6.78
CA ILE A 115 0.65 -1.70 5.92
C ILE A 115 -0.78 -2.16 6.19
N PRO A 116 -1.63 -2.27 5.15
CA PRO A 116 -3.01 -2.69 5.33
C PRO A 116 -3.10 -4.17 5.76
N LEU A 117 -4.19 -4.51 6.41
CA LEU A 117 -4.54 -5.90 6.73
C LEU A 117 -4.90 -6.67 5.45
N ASP A 118 -4.87 -8.00 5.56
CA ASP A 118 -5.33 -8.87 4.48
C ASP A 118 -6.84 -8.66 4.28
N ILE A 119 -7.25 -8.65 3.04
CA ILE A 119 -8.65 -8.51 2.61
C ILE A 119 -9.13 -9.75 1.88
N ASP A 120 -10.43 -9.99 1.95
CA ASP A 120 -11.09 -11.05 1.22
C ASP A 120 -11.57 -10.60 -0.18
N ILE A 121 -11.96 -11.57 -1.02
CA ILE A 121 -12.30 -11.34 -2.44
C ILE A 121 -13.45 -10.35 -2.67
N GLU A 122 -14.39 -10.28 -1.74
CA GLU A 122 -15.57 -9.38 -1.83
C GLU A 122 -15.32 -8.00 -1.20
N GLU A 123 -14.15 -7.79 -0.61
CA GLU A 123 -13.81 -6.53 0.05
C GLU A 123 -13.22 -5.51 -0.92
N GLU A 124 -13.28 -4.25 -0.51
CA GLU A 124 -12.67 -3.15 -1.25
C GLU A 124 -11.17 -3.07 -0.97
N CYS A 125 -10.40 -2.87 -2.05
CA CYS A 125 -8.97 -2.65 -1.92
C CYS A 125 -8.67 -1.32 -1.22
N PRO A 126 -7.84 -1.31 -0.18
CA PRO A 126 -7.45 -0.10 0.55
C PRO A 126 -6.39 0.72 -0.20
N LEU A 127 -6.42 0.71 -1.52
CA LEU A 127 -5.45 1.40 -2.37
C LEU A 127 -6.03 2.70 -2.93
N PRO A 128 -5.20 3.74 -3.13
CA PRO A 128 -5.62 4.98 -3.76
C PRO A 128 -6.18 4.74 -5.18
N PRO A 129 -7.11 5.60 -5.66
CA PRO A 129 -7.71 5.48 -7.01
C PRO A 129 -6.70 5.55 -8.17
N LEU A 130 -5.46 5.92 -7.89
CA LEU A 130 -4.35 5.92 -8.87
C LEU A 130 -3.97 4.51 -9.33
N VAL A 131 -4.23 3.49 -8.50
CA VAL A 131 -4.01 2.09 -8.83
C VAL A 131 -5.26 1.53 -9.49
N SER A 132 -5.14 1.15 -10.75
CA SER A 132 -6.25 0.53 -11.48
C SER A 132 -6.37 -0.97 -11.18
N ALA A 133 -7.56 -1.54 -11.39
CA ALA A 133 -7.77 -2.98 -11.29
C ALA A 133 -6.83 -3.77 -12.22
N LYS A 134 -6.53 -3.22 -13.40
CA LYS A 134 -5.56 -3.80 -14.34
C LYS A 134 -4.15 -3.84 -13.77
N THR A 135 -3.71 -2.74 -13.16
CA THR A 135 -2.37 -2.66 -12.54
C THR A 135 -2.23 -3.68 -11.42
N LEU A 136 -3.25 -3.77 -10.54
CA LEU A 136 -3.27 -4.77 -9.48
C LEU A 136 -3.28 -6.20 -10.04
N ALA A 137 -4.07 -6.46 -11.09
CA ALA A 137 -4.10 -7.77 -11.76
C ALA A 137 -2.74 -8.18 -12.33
N LEU A 138 -1.97 -7.26 -12.90
CA LEU A 138 -0.62 -7.55 -13.39
C LEU A 138 0.32 -8.00 -12.26
N GLY A 139 0.29 -7.33 -11.10
CA GLY A 139 1.04 -7.75 -9.92
C GLY A 139 0.61 -9.13 -9.42
N ILE A 140 -0.72 -9.38 -9.33
CA ILE A 140 -1.26 -10.69 -8.93
C ILE A 140 -0.78 -11.80 -9.90
N CYS A 141 -0.81 -11.55 -11.21
CA CYS A 141 -0.32 -12.50 -12.20
C CYS A 141 1.18 -12.77 -12.05
N ALA A 142 1.99 -11.75 -11.73
CA ALA A 142 3.41 -11.90 -11.50
C ALA A 142 3.70 -12.84 -10.32
N GLU A 143 3.07 -12.57 -9.16
CA GLU A 143 3.19 -13.37 -7.95
C GLU A 143 2.68 -14.82 -8.16
N TYR A 144 1.50 -14.95 -8.76
CA TYR A 144 0.92 -16.26 -9.05
C TYR A 144 1.81 -17.07 -9.98
N SER A 145 2.32 -16.47 -11.05
CA SER A 145 3.22 -17.13 -12.00
C SER A 145 4.53 -17.56 -11.35
N MET A 146 5.08 -16.73 -10.44
CA MET A 146 6.28 -17.07 -9.67
C MET A 146 6.05 -18.30 -8.81
N ILE A 147 4.97 -18.35 -8.04
CA ILE A 147 4.62 -19.47 -7.15
C ILE A 147 4.33 -20.74 -7.97
N SER A 148 3.75 -20.59 -9.16
CA SER A 148 3.42 -21.69 -10.06
C SER A 148 4.60 -22.20 -10.90
N GLY A 149 5.80 -21.61 -10.76
CA GLY A 149 7.00 -22.00 -11.51
C GLY A 149 7.05 -21.49 -12.95
N MET A 150 6.15 -20.59 -13.34
CA MET A 150 6.09 -19.97 -14.67
C MET A 150 6.97 -18.70 -14.72
N TYR A 151 8.27 -18.85 -14.57
CA TYR A 151 9.19 -17.74 -14.32
C TYR A 151 9.24 -16.70 -15.44
N GLU A 152 9.20 -17.11 -16.71
CA GLU A 152 9.21 -16.18 -17.84
C GLU A 152 7.97 -15.27 -17.85
N GLN A 153 6.80 -15.86 -17.57
CA GLN A 153 5.55 -15.10 -17.45
C GLN A 153 5.57 -14.18 -16.25
N SER A 154 6.11 -14.64 -15.11
CA SER A 154 6.27 -13.82 -13.91
C SER A 154 7.09 -12.56 -14.19
N VAL A 155 8.23 -12.68 -14.86
CA VAL A 155 9.07 -11.53 -15.25
C VAL A 155 8.30 -10.57 -16.15
N MET A 156 7.63 -11.09 -17.18
CA MET A 156 6.84 -10.27 -18.11
C MET A 156 5.73 -9.47 -17.39
N TYR A 157 4.99 -10.10 -16.48
CA TYR A 157 3.94 -9.42 -15.72
C TYR A 157 4.53 -8.42 -14.70
N SER A 158 5.62 -8.77 -14.03
CA SER A 158 6.33 -7.90 -13.11
C SER A 158 6.83 -6.61 -13.78
N ASP A 159 7.42 -6.72 -14.98
CA ASP A 159 7.90 -5.55 -15.71
C ASP A 159 6.76 -4.61 -16.11
N ARG A 160 5.63 -5.16 -16.57
CA ARG A 160 4.43 -4.38 -16.89
C ARG A 160 3.83 -3.73 -15.64
N PHE A 161 3.76 -4.45 -14.53
CA PHE A 161 3.29 -3.93 -13.26
C PHE A 161 4.15 -2.74 -12.81
N LYS A 162 5.47 -2.89 -12.82
CA LYS A 162 6.42 -1.83 -12.44
C LYS A 162 6.29 -0.59 -13.33
N GLU A 163 6.10 -0.77 -14.64
CA GLU A 163 5.91 0.35 -15.54
C GLU A 163 4.59 1.07 -15.32
N ASP A 164 3.48 0.32 -15.11
CA ASP A 164 2.18 0.89 -14.76
C ASP A 164 2.27 1.65 -13.43
N MET A 165 2.94 1.10 -12.40
CA MET A 165 3.15 1.77 -11.11
C MET A 165 3.99 3.03 -11.25
N ARG A 166 5.09 3.01 -12.02
CA ARG A 166 5.88 4.21 -12.32
C ARG A 166 5.05 5.31 -12.98
N THR A 167 4.16 4.92 -13.90
CA THR A 167 3.29 5.86 -14.58
C THR A 167 2.25 6.45 -13.61
N ALA A 168 1.64 5.63 -12.77
CA ALA A 168 0.65 6.05 -11.77
C ALA A 168 1.25 6.97 -10.70
N THR A 169 2.49 6.69 -10.25
CA THR A 169 3.17 7.46 -9.20
C THR A 169 3.96 8.66 -9.71
N ARG A 170 4.11 8.77 -11.03
CA ARG A 170 4.85 9.88 -11.63
C ARG A 170 4.18 11.20 -11.28
N LYS A 171 4.83 12.01 -10.46
CA LYS A 171 4.42 13.39 -10.22
C LYS A 171 4.43 14.10 -11.57
N LYS A 172 3.28 14.58 -12.04
CA LYS A 172 3.21 15.51 -13.17
C LYS A 172 3.92 16.78 -12.71
N GLY A 173 5.22 16.87 -12.94
CA GLY A 173 5.97 18.08 -12.70
C GLY A 173 5.38 19.20 -13.56
N GLU A 174 5.10 20.35 -12.96
CA GLU A 174 4.87 21.56 -13.75
C GLU A 174 6.10 21.77 -14.66
N ILE A 175 5.93 21.55 -15.94
CA ILE A 175 6.95 21.92 -16.92
C ILE A 175 6.91 23.46 -16.96
N LYS A 176 7.73 24.11 -16.13
CA LYS A 176 7.98 25.53 -16.26
C LYS A 176 8.81 25.75 -17.53
N ILE A 177 8.13 25.95 -18.65
CA ILE A 177 8.79 26.39 -19.88
C ILE A 177 9.28 27.81 -19.60
N LYS A 178 10.61 27.98 -19.53
CA LYS A 178 11.20 29.31 -19.41
C LYS A 178 10.75 30.11 -20.65
N PRO A 179 10.18 31.33 -20.48
CA PRO A 179 9.83 32.15 -21.61
C PRO A 179 11.07 32.41 -22.48
N ARG A 180 10.98 32.08 -23.78
CA ARG A 180 12.05 32.44 -24.72
C ARG A 180 12.15 33.97 -24.78
N ARG A 181 13.27 34.51 -24.36
CA ARG A 181 13.60 35.91 -24.65
C ARG A 181 13.94 35.99 -26.14
N TRP A 182 13.08 36.63 -26.91
CA TRP A 182 13.36 37.03 -28.25
C TRP A 182 14.20 38.32 -28.13
N TYR A 183 15.45 38.28 -28.60
CA TYR A 183 16.25 39.46 -28.82
C TYR A 183 16.02 39.97 -30.24
#